data_888f0f873acb0983ab6c63ae420a74fa
#
_entry.id   888f0f873acb0983ab6c63ae420a74fa
#
_cell.length_a   1.000
_cell.length_b   1.000
_cell.length_c   1.000
_cell.angle_alpha   90.00
_cell.angle_beta   90.00
_cell.angle_gamma   90.00
#
_symmetry.space_group_name_H-M   'P 1'
#
loop_
_entity.id
_entity.type
_entity.pdbx_description
1 polymer ?
#
loop_
_entity_poly.entity_id
_entity_poly.type
_entity_poly.pdbx_seq_one_letter_code
_entity_poly.pdbx_strand_id
1 'polypeptide(L)'
;MSDPRRASMIRLVPHPGLAAPRLRAISAALFVLVAVGALPAAAEPLAEHLVLVSVDGFRPEFYLEDSWAMPMVRQMAREGAKAEGARSVFPSVTYPSHTTIVTGALPARHGIHYNTPFEASGQTGRWYWEEAGIKVETLFEAVRKAGGKTAGVSWPVTVGAPIDWLVPEVWSLDPESDRLAPMREGSSPGLWRELEENATGALNRRNLSAAWINRDDTLGVMAAYILETKKPTFLALHMAASDHFQHEDGRRSDKVLRALSAADHAISAIVEAAERAGILETTAFVVTGDHGFVDLHTTVSPNVWLVEAGLLEARRDRGASWKASFLSSAGSTFLHLRDPRDRATADRVRRLIAEQPPSVQRLFRVVDRDELDAVGANPEVPFALTAALGVTFSDRGDGEVLGPASGGTHGYFPHDFPQIQTGFVGWGAGFRPGATVHVMGLEDIAPLVARILDLPFSAPDGVAPLGLLATE
;
A
#
# COMPACT_ATOMS: atom_id res chain seq x y z
N MET A 1 -67.57 44.30 -30.14
CA MET A 1 -68.81 44.25 -30.99
C MET A 1 -69.55 43.00 -30.59
N SER A 2 -70.67 43.22 -29.97
CA SER A 2 -71.94 42.48 -29.95
C SER A 2 -72.04 41.09 -29.46
N ASP A 3 -72.44 40.93 -28.24
CA ASP A 3 -73.63 40.25 -27.63
C ASP A 3 -74.76 39.96 -28.65
N PRO A 4 -75.84 39.19 -28.37
CA PRO A 4 -76.34 38.47 -27.18
C PRO A 4 -77.34 37.26 -27.46
N ARG A 5 -77.81 36.64 -26.28
CA ARG A 5 -79.19 36.23 -25.97
C ARG A 5 -79.74 34.92 -26.61
N ARG A 6 -80.45 34.01 -25.93
CA ARG A 6 -81.63 34.01 -25.03
C ARG A 6 -81.84 32.55 -24.53
N ALA A 7 -82.02 32.30 -23.30
CA ALA A 7 -83.23 32.12 -22.48
C ALA A 7 -84.35 31.22 -23.10
N SER A 8 -84.65 30.16 -22.31
CA SER A 8 -86.08 29.84 -22.06
C SER A 8 -86.25 28.92 -20.87
N MET A 9 -87.05 29.38 -19.90
CA MET A 9 -87.58 28.61 -18.75
C MET A 9 -88.75 27.75 -19.23
N ILE A 10 -88.89 26.57 -18.56
CA ILE A 10 -90.21 25.95 -18.33
C ILE A 10 -90.25 25.40 -16.90
N ARG A 11 -91.24 25.90 -16.18
CA ARG A 11 -91.73 25.38 -14.87
C ARG A 11 -92.68 24.24 -15.11
N LEU A 12 -92.73 23.30 -14.06
CA LEU A 12 -94.02 22.80 -13.48
C LEU A 12 -93.70 21.63 -12.52
N VAL A 13 -93.94 21.82 -11.29
CA VAL A 13 -94.96 21.47 -10.28
C VAL A 13 -94.97 20.02 -9.83
N PRO A 14 -95.13 19.77 -8.52
CA PRO A 14 -94.80 18.54 -7.80
C PRO A 14 -95.97 17.58 -7.55
N HIS A 15 -95.76 16.37 -7.28
CA HIS A 15 -96.61 15.49 -6.52
C HIS A 15 -95.84 14.39 -5.72
N PRO A 16 -96.45 13.73 -4.71
CA PRO A 16 -95.77 13.41 -3.46
C PRO A 16 -95.62 11.88 -3.23
N GLY A 17 -94.72 11.60 -2.34
CA GLY A 17 -94.84 10.46 -1.44
C GLY A 17 -94.33 9.12 -1.90
N LEU A 18 -93.27 8.68 -1.28
CA LEU A 18 -93.19 7.34 -0.73
C LEU A 18 -91.90 7.18 0.13
N ALA A 19 -92.07 6.37 1.16
CA ALA A 19 -91.27 6.18 2.33
C ALA A 19 -89.75 5.91 2.13
N ALA A 20 -88.95 6.41 3.05
CA ALA A 20 -87.52 6.11 3.21
C ALA A 20 -87.28 4.71 3.76
N PRO A 21 -86.30 3.94 3.29
CA PRO A 21 -85.63 2.94 4.08
C PRO A 21 -84.31 3.51 4.66
N ARG A 22 -84.16 3.26 5.94
CA ARG A 22 -82.98 3.59 6.72
C ARG A 22 -81.72 2.90 6.13
N LEU A 23 -80.80 3.62 5.53
CA LEU A 23 -79.45 3.14 5.25
C LEU A 23 -78.59 3.19 6.54
N ARG A 24 -78.17 1.99 6.97
CA ARG A 24 -77.14 1.81 7.98
C ARG A 24 -75.79 2.27 7.37
N ALA A 25 -75.13 3.26 7.96
CA ALA A 25 -73.76 3.65 7.69
C ALA A 25 -72.82 2.51 8.07
N ILE A 26 -72.22 1.85 7.11
CA ILE A 26 -71.06 0.96 7.34
C ILE A 26 -69.81 1.83 7.27
N SER A 27 -69.24 2.11 8.45
CA SER A 27 -67.91 2.73 8.57
C SER A 27 -66.87 1.71 8.08
N ALA A 28 -66.35 1.87 6.89
CA ALA A 28 -65.15 1.15 6.43
C ALA A 28 -63.95 1.78 7.10
N ALA A 29 -63.42 1.18 8.15
CA ALA A 29 -62.10 1.50 8.68
C ALA A 29 -61.03 1.07 7.69
N LEU A 30 -60.41 2.04 7.02
CA LEU A 30 -59.24 1.83 6.13
C LEU A 30 -58.04 1.56 7.06
N PHE A 31 -57.66 0.28 7.24
CA PHE A 31 -56.37 -0.06 7.83
C PHE A 31 -55.29 0.21 6.80
N VAL A 32 -54.59 1.34 6.96
CA VAL A 32 -53.32 1.59 6.29
C VAL A 32 -52.28 0.69 6.90
N LEU A 33 -51.98 -0.45 6.28
CA LEU A 33 -50.82 -1.26 6.62
C LEU A 33 -49.57 -0.49 6.17
N VAL A 34 -48.92 0.23 7.14
CA VAL A 34 -47.57 0.74 6.94
C VAL A 34 -46.65 -0.46 6.92
N ALA A 35 -46.29 -0.95 5.75
CA ALA A 35 -45.18 -1.87 5.60
C ALA A 35 -43.91 -1.12 6.02
N VAL A 36 -43.52 -1.29 7.27
CA VAL A 36 -42.15 -0.95 7.71
C VAL A 36 -41.27 -1.92 6.94
N GLY A 37 -40.73 -1.46 5.81
CA GLY A 37 -39.68 -2.16 5.10
C GLY A 37 -38.55 -2.35 6.08
N ALA A 38 -38.25 -3.60 6.46
CA ALA A 38 -37.04 -3.93 7.18
C ALA A 38 -35.89 -3.42 6.28
N LEU A 39 -35.18 -2.42 6.75
CA LEU A 39 -33.88 -2.07 6.17
C LEU A 39 -33.08 -3.39 6.15
N PRO A 40 -32.39 -3.71 5.06
CA PRO A 40 -31.52 -4.88 5.07
C PRO A 40 -30.59 -4.72 6.27
N ALA A 41 -30.55 -5.70 7.16
CA ALA A 41 -29.57 -5.74 8.23
C ALA A 41 -28.20 -5.57 7.58
N ALA A 42 -27.42 -4.60 8.03
CA ALA A 42 -26.03 -4.49 7.61
C ALA A 42 -25.41 -5.90 7.80
N ALA A 43 -24.69 -6.39 6.80
CA ALA A 43 -24.00 -7.66 6.93
C ALA A 43 -23.03 -7.52 8.11
N GLU A 44 -22.98 -8.51 9.00
CA GLU A 44 -21.97 -8.51 10.06
C GLU A 44 -20.57 -8.61 9.44
N PRO A 45 -19.57 -7.88 9.96
CA PRO A 45 -18.21 -7.99 9.46
C PRO A 45 -17.70 -9.43 9.60
N LEU A 46 -16.87 -9.89 8.67
CA LEU A 46 -16.26 -11.22 8.72
C LEU A 46 -15.24 -11.34 9.84
N ALA A 47 -14.66 -10.21 10.28
CA ALA A 47 -13.78 -10.10 11.43
C ALA A 47 -14.00 -8.76 12.15
N GLU A 48 -13.85 -8.74 13.48
CA GLU A 48 -13.91 -7.52 14.29
C GLU A 48 -12.56 -6.80 14.31
N HIS A 49 -11.47 -7.56 14.12
CA HIS A 49 -10.09 -7.10 14.13
C HIS A 49 -9.34 -7.60 12.89
N LEU A 50 -8.45 -6.78 12.34
CA LEU A 50 -7.55 -7.20 11.28
C LEU A 50 -6.12 -6.71 11.56
N VAL A 51 -5.17 -7.64 11.51
CA VAL A 51 -3.74 -7.39 11.61
C VAL A 51 -3.12 -7.56 10.23
N LEU A 52 -2.53 -6.50 9.71
CA LEU A 52 -1.78 -6.48 8.45
C LEU A 52 -0.29 -6.38 8.76
N VAL A 53 0.47 -7.41 8.44
CA VAL A 53 1.93 -7.43 8.59
C VAL A 53 2.57 -7.39 7.22
N SER A 54 3.41 -6.38 6.98
CA SER A 54 4.30 -6.32 5.83
C SER A 54 5.71 -6.71 6.25
N VAL A 55 6.25 -7.75 5.61
CA VAL A 55 7.67 -8.12 5.69
C VAL A 55 8.33 -7.63 4.41
N ASP A 56 9.17 -6.62 4.51
CA ASP A 56 9.81 -5.98 3.35
C ASP A 56 10.64 -6.97 2.54
N GLY A 57 10.43 -7.02 1.24
CA GLY A 57 11.03 -8.01 0.36
C GLY A 57 10.52 -9.44 0.56
N PHE A 58 9.23 -9.61 0.94
CA PHE A 58 8.58 -10.89 1.22
C PHE A 58 8.27 -11.67 -0.04
N ARG A 59 9.13 -12.61 -0.40
CA ARG A 59 8.99 -13.40 -1.64
C ARG A 59 8.05 -14.59 -1.44
N PRO A 60 7.30 -15.04 -2.49
CA PRO A 60 6.36 -16.16 -2.38
C PRO A 60 7.00 -17.46 -1.90
N GLU A 61 8.25 -17.75 -2.28
CA GLU A 61 8.94 -18.94 -1.85
C GLU A 61 9.11 -19.05 -0.33
N PHE A 62 9.04 -17.96 0.44
CA PHE A 62 9.16 -17.98 1.90
C PHE A 62 8.07 -18.79 2.60
N TYR A 63 6.87 -18.84 2.00
CA TYR A 63 5.76 -19.64 2.52
C TYR A 63 5.35 -20.81 1.60
N LEU A 64 5.85 -20.84 0.35
CA LEU A 64 5.56 -21.95 -0.56
C LEU A 64 6.57 -23.10 -0.42
N GLU A 65 7.81 -22.84 0.06
CA GLU A 65 8.87 -23.81 0.17
C GLU A 65 9.27 -24.05 1.63
N ASP A 66 9.52 -25.32 1.99
CA ASP A 66 9.91 -25.70 3.36
C ASP A 66 11.34 -25.28 3.75
N SER A 67 12.16 -24.88 2.78
CA SER A 67 13.57 -24.53 2.95
C SER A 67 13.81 -23.16 3.61
N TRP A 68 12.76 -22.36 3.81
CA TRP A 68 12.84 -21.02 4.39
C TRP A 68 12.40 -21.00 5.86
N ALA A 69 12.94 -20.06 6.64
CA ALA A 69 12.78 -20.01 8.09
C ALA A 69 11.49 -19.29 8.54
N MET A 70 10.33 -19.64 7.94
CA MET A 70 9.02 -19.05 8.27
C MET A 70 7.95 -20.14 8.51
N PRO A 71 8.11 -20.99 9.53
CA PRO A 71 7.16 -22.08 9.78
C PRO A 71 5.76 -21.63 10.17
N MET A 72 5.59 -20.53 10.92
CA MET A 72 4.28 -19.98 11.29
C MET A 72 3.53 -19.47 10.06
N VAL A 73 4.19 -18.66 9.21
CA VAL A 73 3.55 -18.15 7.99
C VAL A 73 3.22 -19.28 7.02
N ARG A 74 4.03 -20.33 6.92
CA ARG A 74 3.68 -21.54 6.15
C ARG A 74 2.47 -22.28 6.72
N GLN A 75 2.34 -22.34 8.04
CA GLN A 75 1.14 -22.89 8.67
C GLN A 75 -0.08 -22.05 8.33
N MET A 76 -0.02 -20.72 8.48
CA MET A 76 -1.08 -19.81 8.07
C MET A 76 -1.47 -20.00 6.59
N ALA A 77 -0.49 -20.15 5.70
CA ALA A 77 -0.73 -20.38 4.26
C ALA A 77 -1.40 -21.72 3.95
N ARG A 78 -1.18 -22.75 4.78
CA ARG A 78 -1.84 -24.06 4.63
C ARG A 78 -3.25 -24.07 5.20
N GLU A 79 -3.47 -23.43 6.33
CA GLU A 79 -4.74 -23.44 7.07
C GLU A 79 -5.69 -22.33 6.62
N GLY A 80 -5.19 -21.25 6.06
CA GLY A 80 -5.93 -20.10 5.58
C GLY A 80 -5.96 -20.00 4.06
N ALA A 81 -5.77 -18.81 3.55
CA ALA A 81 -5.77 -18.46 2.14
C ALA A 81 -4.40 -17.90 1.70
N LYS A 82 -4.03 -18.08 0.43
CA LYS A 82 -2.77 -17.55 -0.11
C LYS A 82 -2.87 -17.18 -1.58
N ALA A 83 -1.93 -16.34 -2.03
CA ALA A 83 -1.60 -16.20 -3.44
C ALA A 83 -0.31 -16.98 -3.76
N GLU A 84 -0.15 -17.48 -4.99
CA GLU A 84 1.13 -18.01 -5.47
C GLU A 84 2.13 -16.88 -5.74
N GLY A 85 1.61 -15.65 -5.94
CA GLY A 85 2.38 -14.42 -6.03
C GLY A 85 1.48 -13.19 -5.95
N ALA A 86 2.02 -12.08 -5.50
CA ALA A 86 1.37 -10.78 -5.56
C ALA A 86 2.22 -9.81 -6.38
N ARG A 87 1.60 -9.15 -7.35
CA ARG A 87 2.26 -8.19 -8.23
C ARG A 87 2.42 -6.86 -7.51
N SER A 88 3.66 -6.36 -7.44
CA SER A 88 3.98 -5.05 -6.92
C SER A 88 3.63 -3.93 -7.92
N VAL A 89 3.80 -2.68 -7.52
CA VAL A 89 3.60 -1.48 -8.35
C VAL A 89 4.86 -1.11 -9.16
N PHE A 90 4.83 -0.04 -9.95
CA PHE A 90 6.01 0.46 -10.66
C PHE A 90 6.36 1.90 -10.25
N PRO A 91 7.60 2.12 -9.72
CA PRO A 91 8.63 1.14 -9.38
C PRO A 91 8.20 0.22 -8.23
N SER A 92 8.67 -1.03 -8.25
CA SER A 92 8.42 -1.99 -7.17
C SER A 92 9.36 -1.71 -5.99
N VAL A 93 9.05 -0.64 -5.25
CA VAL A 93 9.81 -0.14 -4.10
C VAL A 93 8.89 0.15 -2.91
N THR A 94 9.46 0.24 -1.73
CA THR A 94 8.79 0.21 -0.42
C THR A 94 7.61 1.20 -0.28
N TYR A 95 7.85 2.51 -0.44
CA TYR A 95 6.85 3.54 -0.11
C TYR A 95 5.64 3.56 -1.04
N PRO A 96 5.80 3.51 -2.38
CA PRO A 96 4.67 3.36 -3.29
C PRO A 96 3.87 2.09 -3.03
N SER A 97 4.56 0.95 -2.80
CA SER A 97 3.91 -0.34 -2.55
C SER A 97 3.08 -0.34 -1.27
N HIS A 98 3.65 0.16 -0.14
CA HIS A 98 2.93 0.25 1.13
C HIS A 98 1.75 1.22 1.07
N THR A 99 1.87 2.32 0.32
CA THR A 99 0.74 3.22 0.08
C THR A 99 -0.35 2.53 -0.72
N THR A 100 0.01 1.77 -1.77
CA THR A 100 -0.95 0.99 -2.56
C THR A 100 -1.68 -0.06 -1.69
N ILE A 101 -0.97 -0.78 -0.82
CA ILE A 101 -1.55 -1.79 0.08
C ILE A 101 -2.68 -1.22 0.95
N VAL A 102 -2.56 0.02 1.43
CA VAL A 102 -3.55 0.63 2.33
C VAL A 102 -4.54 1.55 1.63
N THR A 103 -4.40 1.80 0.33
CA THR A 103 -5.31 2.66 -0.43
C THR A 103 -6.05 1.94 -1.55
N GLY A 104 -5.54 0.79 -2.03
CA GLY A 104 -6.03 0.13 -3.23
C GLY A 104 -5.88 0.99 -4.49
N ALA A 105 -5.00 1.99 -4.45
CA ALA A 105 -4.69 2.89 -5.55
C ALA A 105 -3.27 2.68 -6.05
N LEU A 106 -3.04 2.88 -7.35
CA LEU A 106 -1.72 2.85 -7.97
C LEU A 106 -0.99 4.20 -7.78
N PRO A 107 0.35 4.26 -7.90
CA PRO A 107 1.17 5.45 -7.66
C PRO A 107 0.68 6.74 -8.33
N ALA A 108 0.19 6.66 -9.55
CA ALA A 108 -0.37 7.82 -10.27
C ALA A 108 -1.56 8.47 -9.56
N ARG A 109 -2.33 7.70 -8.78
CA ARG A 109 -3.52 8.18 -8.06
C ARG A 109 -3.20 8.58 -6.64
N HIS A 110 -2.44 7.74 -5.90
CA HIS A 110 -2.14 8.07 -4.50
C HIS A 110 -1.00 9.09 -4.34
N GLY A 111 -0.19 9.35 -5.39
CA GLY A 111 0.77 10.45 -5.42
C GLY A 111 2.15 10.15 -4.80
N ILE A 112 2.36 8.97 -4.22
CA ILE A 112 3.66 8.52 -3.72
C ILE A 112 4.33 7.68 -4.81
N HIS A 113 5.27 8.29 -5.54
CA HIS A 113 5.79 7.70 -6.77
C HIS A 113 7.10 6.92 -6.57
N TYR A 114 7.85 7.22 -5.51
CA TYR A 114 9.17 6.66 -5.19
C TYR A 114 9.34 6.55 -3.67
N ASN A 115 10.47 6.03 -3.21
CA ASN A 115 10.81 6.09 -1.78
C ASN A 115 11.18 7.52 -1.36
N THR A 116 11.84 8.27 -2.24
CA THR A 116 12.27 9.64 -2.01
C THR A 116 11.68 10.59 -3.05
N PRO A 117 11.31 11.83 -2.69
CA PRO A 117 10.91 12.84 -3.67
C PRO A 117 12.01 13.09 -4.70
N PHE A 118 11.62 13.37 -5.95
CA PHE A 118 12.58 13.87 -6.91
C PHE A 118 13.03 15.28 -6.52
N GLU A 119 14.32 15.48 -6.40
CA GLU A 119 14.95 16.77 -6.15
C GLU A 119 16.03 17.01 -7.20
N ALA A 120 15.90 18.10 -7.93
CA ALA A 120 16.83 18.45 -9.02
C ALA A 120 18.27 18.68 -8.52
N SER A 121 18.44 19.11 -7.27
CA SER A 121 19.72 19.27 -6.61
C SER A 121 20.36 17.96 -6.12
N GLY A 122 19.72 16.82 -6.40
CA GLY A 122 20.12 15.51 -5.91
C GLY A 122 19.31 15.08 -4.69
N GLN A 123 19.45 13.82 -4.31
CA GLN A 123 18.73 13.27 -3.16
C GLN A 123 19.23 13.88 -1.85
N THR A 124 18.31 14.39 -1.04
CA THR A 124 18.60 14.96 0.29
C THR A 124 18.62 13.90 1.39
N GLY A 125 18.22 12.66 1.07
CA GLY A 125 18.01 11.58 2.03
C GLY A 125 16.64 11.63 2.69
N ARG A 126 15.81 12.62 2.35
CA ARG A 126 14.41 12.69 2.80
C ARG A 126 13.58 11.68 2.03
N TRP A 127 12.71 10.97 2.77
CA TRP A 127 11.74 10.04 2.21
C TRP A 127 10.32 10.65 2.22
N TYR A 128 9.36 9.98 1.61
CA TYR A 128 7.95 10.37 1.68
C TYR A 128 7.36 9.96 3.05
N TRP A 129 7.74 10.63 4.13
CA TRP A 129 7.30 10.26 5.47
C TRP A 129 5.88 10.68 5.81
N GLU A 130 5.44 11.84 5.27
CA GLU A 130 4.20 12.50 5.65
C GLU A 130 2.99 11.92 4.91
N GLU A 131 1.98 11.55 5.68
CA GLU A 131 0.68 11.06 5.16
C GLU A 131 -0.01 12.10 4.27
N ALA A 132 0.16 13.38 4.54
CA ALA A 132 -0.38 14.48 3.73
C ALA A 132 0.03 14.44 2.24
N GLY A 133 1.03 13.63 1.87
CA GLY A 133 1.39 13.33 0.48
C GLY A 133 0.42 12.39 -0.23
N ILE A 134 -0.39 11.62 0.50
CA ILE A 134 -1.36 10.66 -0.05
C ILE A 134 -2.61 11.43 -0.51
N LYS A 135 -3.04 11.19 -1.77
CA LYS A 135 -4.13 11.94 -2.42
C LYS A 135 -5.49 11.21 -2.42
N VAL A 136 -5.56 10.03 -1.83
CA VAL A 136 -6.75 9.17 -1.79
C VAL A 136 -6.95 8.63 -0.39
N GLU A 137 -8.17 8.15 -0.10
CA GLU A 137 -8.51 7.59 1.19
C GLU A 137 -7.68 6.35 1.53
N THR A 138 -7.25 6.24 2.79
CA THR A 138 -6.53 5.08 3.34
C THR A 138 -7.46 4.19 4.15
N LEU A 139 -7.08 2.91 4.34
CA LEU A 139 -7.77 2.01 5.27
C LEU A 139 -7.84 2.58 6.69
N PHE A 140 -6.81 3.30 7.15
CA PHE A 140 -6.82 3.95 8.46
C PHE A 140 -7.95 4.97 8.60
N GLU A 141 -8.16 5.80 7.57
CA GLU A 141 -9.25 6.78 7.54
C GLU A 141 -10.61 6.10 7.42
N ALA A 142 -10.74 5.06 6.57
CA ALA A 142 -11.98 4.32 6.38
C ALA A 142 -12.44 3.65 7.68
N VAL A 143 -11.54 2.97 8.40
CA VAL A 143 -11.82 2.38 9.72
C VAL A 143 -12.29 3.44 10.72
N ARG A 144 -11.61 4.58 10.78
CA ARG A 144 -12.01 5.67 11.69
C ARG A 144 -13.36 6.28 11.32
N LYS A 145 -13.66 6.45 10.04
CA LYS A 145 -14.99 6.92 9.56
C LYS A 145 -16.11 5.94 9.94
N ALA A 146 -15.80 4.63 9.95
CA ALA A 146 -16.72 3.60 10.42
C ALA A 146 -16.82 3.53 11.97
N GLY A 147 -16.07 4.36 12.71
CA GLY A 147 -16.07 4.39 14.18
C GLY A 147 -15.11 3.41 14.85
N GLY A 148 -14.33 2.67 14.05
CA GLY A 148 -13.28 1.75 14.52
C GLY A 148 -12.03 2.48 15.02
N LYS A 149 -11.10 1.72 15.58
CA LYS A 149 -9.82 2.18 16.09
C LYS A 149 -8.66 1.62 15.30
N THR A 150 -7.60 2.41 15.15
CA THR A 150 -6.48 2.07 14.29
C THR A 150 -5.15 2.09 15.02
N ALA A 151 -4.24 1.21 14.61
CA ALA A 151 -2.86 1.19 15.06
C ALA A 151 -1.89 1.08 13.88
N GLY A 152 -0.74 1.74 13.97
CA GLY A 152 0.32 1.68 12.98
C GLY A 152 1.68 1.62 13.65
N VAL A 153 2.47 0.60 13.32
CA VAL A 153 3.81 0.41 13.85
C VAL A 153 4.79 0.36 12.68
N SER A 154 5.62 1.40 12.57
CA SER A 154 6.61 1.54 11.49
C SER A 154 6.03 1.43 10.07
N TRP A 155 4.74 1.72 9.86
CA TRP A 155 4.17 1.71 8.53
C TRP A 155 4.62 2.96 7.75
N PRO A 156 5.12 2.80 6.48
CA PRO A 156 5.54 3.92 5.65
C PRO A 156 4.45 4.96 5.40
N VAL A 157 4.84 6.22 5.20
CA VAL A 157 3.96 7.35 4.86
C VAL A 157 2.86 7.58 5.90
N THR A 158 3.19 7.49 7.20
CA THR A 158 2.21 7.66 8.29
C THR A 158 2.51 8.81 9.24
N VAL A 159 3.55 9.60 9.01
CA VAL A 159 3.80 10.79 9.84
C VAL A 159 2.65 11.78 9.68
N GLY A 160 1.99 12.09 10.80
CA GLY A 160 0.83 12.97 10.84
C GLY A 160 -0.50 12.29 10.49
N ALA A 161 -0.51 10.99 10.18
CA ALA A 161 -1.74 10.24 9.91
C ALA A 161 -2.67 10.20 11.11
N PRO A 162 -4.01 10.21 10.90
CA PRO A 162 -4.99 10.16 11.97
C PRO A 162 -5.14 8.74 12.54
N ILE A 163 -4.07 8.16 13.06
CA ILE A 163 -4.00 6.82 13.65
C ILE A 163 -4.04 6.93 15.18
N ASP A 164 -4.89 6.12 15.84
CA ASP A 164 -5.08 6.22 17.31
C ASP A 164 -3.82 5.82 18.07
N TRP A 165 -3.12 4.77 17.65
CA TRP A 165 -1.88 4.28 18.26
C TRP A 165 -0.80 4.15 17.18
N LEU A 166 -0.04 5.21 16.98
CA LEU A 166 0.99 5.32 15.93
C LEU A 166 2.40 5.34 16.53
N VAL A 167 3.26 4.48 16.00
CA VAL A 167 4.72 4.62 16.03
C VAL A 167 5.17 4.73 14.57
N PRO A 168 5.44 5.93 14.03
CA PRO A 168 5.66 6.14 12.60
C PRO A 168 7.03 5.66 12.14
N GLU A 169 7.17 5.38 10.84
CA GLU A 169 8.47 5.17 10.21
C GLU A 169 9.07 6.53 9.81
N VAL A 170 9.99 7.01 10.62
CA VAL A 170 10.72 8.28 10.36
C VAL A 170 12.00 8.31 11.20
N TRP A 171 13.02 8.99 10.67
CA TRP A 171 14.30 9.15 11.38
C TRP A 171 14.93 10.51 11.10
N SER A 172 15.87 10.95 11.97
CA SER A 172 16.63 12.15 11.73
C SER A 172 17.68 11.94 10.64
N LEU A 173 17.79 12.91 9.73
CA LEU A 173 18.85 12.99 8.73
C LEU A 173 20.11 13.70 9.25
N ASP A 174 20.01 14.39 10.38
CA ASP A 174 21.15 15.03 11.02
C ASP A 174 21.97 13.98 11.80
N PRO A 175 23.23 13.70 11.40
CA PRO A 175 24.06 12.70 12.05
C PRO A 175 24.41 13.05 13.51
N GLU A 176 24.34 14.33 13.91
CA GLU A 176 24.63 14.81 15.25
C GLU A 176 23.40 14.73 16.18
N SER A 177 22.21 14.50 15.64
CA SER A 177 20.97 14.41 16.42
C SER A 177 20.63 12.98 16.83
N ASP A 178 19.69 12.84 17.78
CA ASP A 178 19.09 11.55 18.10
C ASP A 178 18.28 11.06 16.89
N ARG A 179 18.76 10.00 16.25
CA ARG A 179 18.13 9.40 15.07
C ARG A 179 16.66 9.02 15.32
N LEU A 180 16.28 8.67 16.55
CA LEU A 180 14.94 8.23 16.93
C LEU A 180 14.02 9.40 17.37
N ALA A 181 14.54 10.62 17.51
CA ALA A 181 13.75 11.75 17.98
C ALA A 181 12.49 11.99 17.13
N PRO A 182 12.54 12.01 15.78
CA PRO A 182 11.33 12.19 14.97
C PRO A 182 10.30 11.05 15.12
N MET A 183 10.75 9.79 15.26
CA MET A 183 9.87 8.65 15.51
C MET A 183 9.15 8.79 16.86
N ARG A 184 9.91 9.14 17.92
CA ARG A 184 9.35 9.36 19.26
C ARG A 184 8.36 10.53 19.29
N GLU A 185 8.72 11.67 18.67
CA GLU A 185 7.91 12.88 18.61
C GLU A 185 6.65 12.72 17.75
N GLY A 186 6.75 11.94 16.67
CA GLY A 186 5.63 11.61 15.79
C GLY A 186 4.73 10.49 16.30
N SER A 187 5.10 9.81 17.39
CA SER A 187 4.27 8.77 18.02
C SER A 187 3.05 9.37 18.72
N SER A 188 1.97 8.60 18.79
CA SER A 188 0.76 9.02 19.51
C SER A 188 1.08 9.45 20.94
N PRO A 189 0.41 10.49 21.48
CA PRO A 189 0.72 11.05 22.80
C PRO A 189 0.72 9.99 23.91
N GLY A 190 1.86 9.86 24.60
CA GLY A 190 2.04 8.92 25.71
C GLY A 190 2.36 7.48 25.31
N LEU A 191 2.12 7.08 24.05
CA LEU A 191 2.32 5.70 23.59
C LEU A 191 3.78 5.25 23.71
N TRP A 192 4.73 6.10 23.32
CA TRP A 192 6.16 5.77 23.41
C TRP A 192 6.56 5.35 24.81
N ARG A 193 6.22 6.16 25.82
CA ARG A 193 6.50 5.87 27.23
C ARG A 193 5.74 4.63 27.72
N GLU A 194 4.48 4.46 27.33
CA GLU A 194 3.70 3.28 27.68
C GLU A 194 4.36 1.98 27.16
N LEU A 195 4.88 2.01 25.93
CA LEU A 195 5.62 0.87 25.35
C LEU A 195 6.92 0.60 26.11
N GLU A 196 7.69 1.63 26.48
CA GLU A 196 8.90 1.46 27.27
C GLU A 196 8.62 0.88 28.67
N GLU A 197 7.56 1.32 29.31
CA GLU A 197 7.20 0.89 30.67
C GLU A 197 6.62 -0.53 30.71
N ASN A 198 5.89 -0.98 29.67
CA ASN A 198 5.08 -2.20 29.76
C ASN A 198 5.42 -3.29 28.73
N ALA A 199 6.21 -2.99 27.69
CA ALA A 199 6.44 -3.93 26.60
C ALA A 199 7.92 -4.11 26.26
N THR A 200 8.61 -3.05 25.87
CA THR A 200 9.92 -3.14 25.21
C THR A 200 11.11 -2.88 26.13
N GLY A 201 10.88 -2.28 27.33
CA GLY A 201 11.94 -1.60 28.05
C GLY A 201 12.41 -0.35 27.29
N ALA A 202 13.51 0.25 27.73
CA ALA A 202 14.01 1.51 27.15
C ALA A 202 14.31 1.39 25.65
N LEU A 203 13.69 2.24 24.86
CA LEU A 203 13.86 2.33 23.41
C LEU A 203 15.09 3.20 23.08
N ASN A 204 15.98 2.65 22.29
CA ASN A 204 17.24 3.28 21.96
C ASN A 204 17.76 2.82 20.59
N ARG A 205 18.88 3.39 20.16
CA ARG A 205 19.49 3.08 18.87
C ARG A 205 19.76 1.58 18.64
N ARG A 206 20.07 0.79 19.68
CA ARG A 206 20.41 -0.61 19.51
C ARG A 206 19.22 -1.46 19.12
N ASN A 207 18.04 -1.16 19.68
CA ASN A 207 16.83 -1.95 19.44
C ASN A 207 15.87 -1.36 18.40
N LEU A 208 16.16 -0.13 17.85
CA LEU A 208 15.32 0.47 16.82
C LEU A 208 16.06 0.99 15.57
N SER A 209 17.40 1.01 15.56
CA SER A 209 18.12 1.64 14.44
C SER A 209 19.44 0.98 14.05
N ALA A 210 20.22 0.43 14.99
CA ALA A 210 21.56 -0.04 14.71
C ALA A 210 21.64 -1.53 14.36
N ALA A 211 20.60 -2.31 14.66
CA ALA A 211 20.55 -3.75 14.40
C ALA A 211 19.15 -4.09 13.85
N TRP A 212 19.09 -4.41 12.58
CA TRP A 212 17.83 -4.59 11.84
C TRP A 212 16.94 -5.71 12.42
N ILE A 213 17.50 -6.86 12.79
CA ILE A 213 16.73 -7.94 13.43
C ILE A 213 16.15 -7.46 14.76
N ASN A 214 16.96 -6.81 15.61
CA ASN A 214 16.48 -6.30 16.89
C ASN A 214 15.40 -5.22 16.73
N ARG A 215 15.48 -4.41 15.64
CA ARG A 215 14.43 -3.46 15.28
C ARG A 215 13.12 -4.16 15.01
N ASP A 216 13.12 -5.17 14.15
CA ASP A 216 11.92 -5.90 13.78
C ASP A 216 11.33 -6.68 14.97
N ASP A 217 12.17 -7.31 15.81
CA ASP A 217 11.74 -7.92 17.07
C ASP A 217 11.05 -6.89 17.98
N THR A 218 11.65 -5.69 18.15
CA THR A 218 11.10 -4.63 18.99
C THR A 218 9.76 -4.11 18.45
N LEU A 219 9.66 -3.93 17.11
CA LEU A 219 8.41 -3.51 16.46
C LEU A 219 7.32 -4.58 16.59
N GLY A 220 7.68 -5.86 16.50
CA GLY A 220 6.78 -6.99 16.75
C GLY A 220 6.22 -6.99 18.18
N VAL A 221 7.09 -6.75 19.18
CA VAL A 221 6.68 -6.61 20.59
C VAL A 221 5.72 -5.42 20.78
N MET A 222 5.99 -4.28 20.16
CA MET A 222 5.08 -3.12 20.19
C MET A 222 3.71 -3.46 19.60
N ALA A 223 3.68 -4.10 18.42
CA ALA A 223 2.44 -4.49 17.76
C ALA A 223 1.64 -5.49 18.59
N ALA A 224 2.29 -6.50 19.17
CA ALA A 224 1.68 -7.49 20.06
C ALA A 224 1.06 -6.82 21.31
N TYR A 225 1.80 -5.94 21.98
CA TYR A 225 1.31 -5.18 23.12
C TYR A 225 0.09 -4.31 22.77
N ILE A 226 0.15 -3.57 21.65
CA ILE A 226 -0.97 -2.73 21.20
C ILE A 226 -2.19 -3.60 20.89
N LEU A 227 -2.02 -4.73 20.19
CA LEU A 227 -3.12 -5.64 19.88
C LEU A 227 -3.77 -6.19 21.16
N GLU A 228 -2.97 -6.67 22.11
CA GLU A 228 -3.45 -7.26 23.36
C GLU A 228 -4.19 -6.25 24.24
N THR A 229 -3.66 -5.03 24.39
CA THR A 229 -4.15 -4.04 25.36
C THR A 229 -5.17 -3.07 24.78
N LYS A 230 -5.08 -2.73 23.50
CA LYS A 230 -5.92 -1.71 22.85
C LYS A 230 -6.99 -2.30 21.93
N LYS A 231 -6.79 -3.52 21.42
CA LYS A 231 -7.72 -4.25 20.54
C LYS A 231 -8.21 -3.36 19.37
N PRO A 232 -7.29 -2.80 18.54
CA PRO A 232 -7.70 -1.98 17.40
C PRO A 232 -8.51 -2.79 16.39
N THR A 233 -9.42 -2.15 15.67
CA THR A 233 -10.11 -2.75 14.52
C THR A 233 -9.13 -3.06 13.39
N PHE A 234 -8.14 -2.18 13.17
CA PHE A 234 -7.11 -2.35 12.16
C PHE A 234 -5.73 -2.00 12.73
N LEU A 235 -4.79 -2.94 12.63
CA LEU A 235 -3.39 -2.76 12.98
C LEU A 235 -2.52 -3.08 11.77
N ALA A 236 -1.59 -2.18 11.41
CA ALA A 236 -0.58 -2.40 10.38
C ALA A 236 0.83 -2.33 10.99
N LEU A 237 1.67 -3.32 10.63
CA LEU A 237 3.07 -3.44 11.05
C LEU A 237 3.96 -3.59 9.82
N HIS A 238 5.09 -2.87 9.77
CA HIS A 238 6.13 -3.05 8.76
C HIS A 238 7.46 -3.47 9.40
N MET A 239 8.06 -4.53 8.87
CA MET A 239 9.36 -5.10 9.28
C MET A 239 10.31 -5.12 8.09
N ALA A 240 11.53 -4.58 8.23
CA ALA A 240 12.42 -4.30 7.10
C ALA A 240 13.77 -5.05 7.13
N ALA A 241 14.02 -5.92 8.11
CA ALA A 241 15.31 -6.62 8.22
C ALA A 241 15.57 -7.57 7.04
N SER A 242 14.51 -8.19 6.49
CA SER A 242 14.61 -9.09 5.35
C SER A 242 15.12 -8.35 4.10
N ASP A 243 14.54 -7.20 3.77
CA ASP A 243 14.97 -6.34 2.68
C ASP A 243 16.43 -5.91 2.84
N HIS A 244 16.78 -5.35 4.00
CA HIS A 244 18.12 -4.89 4.29
C HIS A 244 19.18 -5.96 3.99
N PHE A 245 18.99 -7.18 4.49
CA PHE A 245 19.98 -8.24 4.28
C PHE A 245 19.94 -8.82 2.87
N GLN A 246 18.81 -8.79 2.19
CA GLN A 246 18.76 -9.14 0.77
C GLN A 246 19.51 -8.11 -0.08
N HIS A 247 19.47 -6.83 0.27
CA HIS A 247 20.31 -5.81 -0.38
C HIS A 247 21.80 -6.05 -0.12
N GLU A 248 22.18 -6.37 1.11
CA GLU A 248 23.59 -6.53 1.49
C GLU A 248 24.22 -7.81 0.90
N ASP A 249 23.56 -8.95 1.05
CA ASP A 249 24.12 -10.28 0.85
C ASP A 249 23.48 -11.06 -0.32
N GLY A 250 22.50 -10.48 -1.02
CA GLY A 250 21.72 -11.18 -2.05
C GLY A 250 20.51 -11.94 -1.48
N ARG A 251 19.78 -12.59 -2.39
CA ARG A 251 18.48 -13.23 -2.08
C ARG A 251 18.56 -14.32 -1.01
N ARG A 252 19.70 -14.93 -0.79
CA ARG A 252 19.86 -16.02 0.18
C ARG A 252 21.20 -15.92 0.92
N SER A 253 21.11 -15.69 2.23
CA SER A 253 22.24 -15.69 3.13
C SER A 253 21.78 -16.11 4.53
N ASP A 254 22.73 -16.41 5.42
CA ASP A 254 22.42 -16.69 6.82
C ASP A 254 21.72 -15.51 7.52
N LYS A 255 22.04 -14.27 7.11
CA LYS A 255 21.40 -13.09 7.70
C LYS A 255 19.95 -12.96 7.23
N VAL A 256 19.67 -13.25 5.97
CA VAL A 256 18.29 -13.30 5.43
C VAL A 256 17.48 -14.37 6.17
N LEU A 257 18.03 -15.58 6.35
CA LEU A 257 17.35 -16.65 7.10
C LEU A 257 17.03 -16.23 8.54
N ARG A 258 17.95 -15.54 9.22
CA ARG A 258 17.75 -15.03 10.59
C ARG A 258 16.68 -13.93 10.62
N ALA A 259 16.69 -13.02 9.67
CA ALA A 259 15.69 -11.96 9.58
C ALA A 259 14.28 -12.53 9.35
N LEU A 260 14.14 -13.53 8.46
CA LEU A 260 12.88 -14.23 8.25
C LEU A 260 12.41 -14.99 9.50
N SER A 261 13.33 -15.65 10.21
CA SER A 261 13.01 -16.32 11.48
C SER A 261 12.52 -15.34 12.55
N ALA A 262 13.13 -14.16 12.64
CA ALA A 262 12.70 -13.11 13.56
C ALA A 262 11.32 -12.55 13.19
N ALA A 263 11.08 -12.31 11.90
CA ALA A 263 9.77 -11.87 11.42
C ALA A 263 8.67 -12.93 11.70
N ASP A 264 8.94 -14.20 11.46
CA ASP A 264 8.01 -15.31 11.74
C ASP A 264 7.72 -15.42 13.26
N HIS A 265 8.74 -15.22 14.10
CA HIS A 265 8.56 -15.17 15.56
C HIS A 265 7.71 -13.97 16.01
N ALA A 266 7.96 -12.81 15.45
CA ALA A 266 7.13 -11.61 15.72
C ALA A 266 5.66 -11.83 15.34
N ILE A 267 5.40 -12.46 14.18
CA ILE A 267 4.04 -12.82 13.75
C ILE A 267 3.41 -13.82 14.74
N SER A 268 4.16 -14.86 15.19
CA SER A 268 3.68 -15.79 16.23
C SER A 268 3.30 -15.08 17.51
N ALA A 269 4.14 -14.15 17.99
CA ALA A 269 3.88 -13.37 19.20
C ALA A 269 2.63 -12.49 19.10
N ILE A 270 2.34 -11.95 17.90
CA ILE A 270 1.13 -11.17 17.65
C ILE A 270 -0.12 -12.07 17.68
N VAL A 271 -0.05 -13.28 17.09
CA VAL A 271 -1.15 -14.27 17.18
C VAL A 271 -1.41 -14.67 18.62
N GLU A 272 -0.37 -14.97 19.41
CA GLU A 272 -0.49 -15.27 20.84
C GLU A 272 -1.07 -14.09 21.63
N ALA A 273 -0.75 -12.83 21.24
CA ALA A 273 -1.33 -11.64 21.86
C ALA A 273 -2.83 -11.55 21.59
N ALA A 274 -3.30 -11.89 20.39
CA ALA A 274 -4.73 -11.98 20.08
C ALA A 274 -5.42 -13.07 20.92
N GLU A 275 -4.76 -14.21 21.15
CA GLU A 275 -5.28 -15.28 22.01
C GLU A 275 -5.38 -14.82 23.47
N ARG A 276 -4.32 -14.22 24.04
CA ARG A 276 -4.35 -13.66 25.42
C ARG A 276 -5.38 -12.58 25.58
N ALA A 277 -5.62 -11.79 24.54
CA ALA A 277 -6.66 -10.76 24.51
C ALA A 277 -8.09 -11.34 24.39
N GLY A 278 -8.25 -12.64 24.07
CA GLY A 278 -9.53 -13.29 23.84
C GLY A 278 -10.24 -12.84 22.56
N ILE A 279 -9.48 -12.40 21.53
CA ILE A 279 -10.01 -11.91 20.26
C ILE A 279 -9.53 -12.73 19.05
N LEU A 280 -8.81 -13.84 19.24
CA LEU A 280 -8.24 -14.63 18.16
C LEU A 280 -9.29 -15.08 17.15
N GLU A 281 -10.43 -15.59 17.61
CA GLU A 281 -11.51 -16.12 16.77
C GLU A 281 -12.22 -15.03 15.93
N THR A 282 -12.10 -13.77 16.32
CA THR A 282 -12.67 -12.61 15.59
C THR A 282 -11.60 -11.77 14.90
N THR A 283 -10.36 -12.27 14.83
CA THR A 283 -9.23 -11.57 14.21
C THR A 283 -8.86 -12.21 12.87
N ALA A 284 -8.76 -11.39 11.84
CA ALA A 284 -8.13 -11.72 10.55
C ALA A 284 -6.66 -11.30 10.55
N PHE A 285 -5.80 -12.13 9.97
CA PHE A 285 -4.38 -11.83 9.78
C PHE A 285 -4.05 -11.82 8.29
N VAL A 286 -3.36 -10.79 7.83
CA VAL A 286 -2.78 -10.69 6.50
C VAL A 286 -1.28 -10.53 6.65
N VAL A 287 -0.51 -11.44 6.05
CA VAL A 287 0.95 -11.33 5.93
C VAL A 287 1.27 -11.12 4.46
N THR A 288 1.92 -10.03 4.13
CA THR A 288 2.31 -9.65 2.77
C THR A 288 3.70 -9.03 2.77
N GLY A 289 4.17 -8.64 1.61
CA GLY A 289 5.31 -7.74 1.43
C GLY A 289 4.96 -6.71 0.36
N ASP A 290 5.93 -6.00 -0.06
CA ASP A 290 5.84 -4.87 -0.97
C ASP A 290 6.47 -5.15 -2.33
N HIS A 291 7.50 -5.98 -2.40
CA HIS A 291 8.19 -6.44 -3.61
C HIS A 291 8.97 -7.74 -3.40
N GLY A 292 9.44 -8.32 -4.50
CA GLY A 292 10.40 -9.41 -4.50
C GLY A 292 11.84 -8.90 -4.61
N PHE A 293 12.79 -9.80 -4.93
CA PHE A 293 14.22 -9.49 -5.03
C PHE A 293 14.90 -10.24 -6.18
N VAL A 294 15.98 -9.65 -6.73
CA VAL A 294 16.93 -10.29 -7.63
C VAL A 294 18.37 -10.07 -7.18
N ASP A 295 19.27 -11.01 -7.44
CA ASP A 295 20.70 -10.85 -7.18
C ASP A 295 21.34 -9.95 -8.24
N LEU A 296 22.34 -9.15 -7.84
CA LEU A 296 23.00 -8.15 -8.68
C LEU A 296 24.37 -8.57 -9.18
N HIS A 297 24.72 -8.04 -10.36
CA HIS A 297 26.08 -8.15 -10.91
C HIS A 297 26.57 -6.90 -11.66
N THR A 298 25.66 -5.99 -12.09
CA THR A 298 26.01 -4.82 -12.91
C THR A 298 25.19 -3.59 -12.51
N THR A 299 25.85 -2.43 -12.49
CA THR A 299 25.21 -1.11 -12.36
C THR A 299 25.31 -0.34 -13.66
N VAL A 300 24.24 0.36 -14.04
CA VAL A 300 24.21 1.33 -15.15
C VAL A 300 23.95 2.73 -14.57
N SER A 301 24.72 3.72 -15.02
CA SER A 301 24.64 5.13 -14.58
C SER A 301 24.20 6.03 -15.74
N PRO A 302 22.89 6.14 -16.06
CA PRO A 302 22.42 6.84 -17.26
C PRO A 302 22.61 8.37 -17.18
N ASN A 303 22.75 8.93 -15.99
CA ASN A 303 23.06 10.35 -15.83
C ASN A 303 24.43 10.75 -16.38
N VAL A 304 25.37 9.81 -16.54
CA VAL A 304 26.66 10.07 -17.20
C VAL A 304 26.42 10.52 -18.66
N TRP A 305 25.49 9.87 -19.39
CA TRP A 305 25.13 10.28 -20.75
C TRP A 305 24.53 11.69 -20.80
N LEU A 306 23.73 12.06 -19.78
CA LEU A 306 23.14 13.40 -19.71
C LEU A 306 24.20 14.48 -19.43
N VAL A 307 25.20 14.18 -18.61
CA VAL A 307 26.32 15.08 -18.33
C VAL A 307 27.19 15.26 -19.59
N GLU A 308 27.57 14.19 -20.26
CA GLU A 308 28.34 14.25 -21.53
C GLU A 308 27.59 15.02 -22.62
N ALA A 309 26.27 14.92 -22.66
CA ALA A 309 25.43 15.66 -23.60
C ALA A 309 25.13 17.11 -23.18
N GLY A 310 25.62 17.57 -22.03
CA GLY A 310 25.34 18.92 -21.51
C GLY A 310 23.88 19.16 -21.11
N LEU A 311 23.17 18.11 -20.73
CA LEU A 311 21.77 18.15 -20.25
C LEU A 311 21.69 18.18 -18.73
N LEU A 312 22.77 17.82 -18.03
CA LEU A 312 22.90 17.76 -16.59
C LEU A 312 24.31 18.19 -16.19
N GLU A 313 24.47 18.95 -15.12
CA GLU A 313 25.79 19.19 -14.51
C GLU A 313 26.16 18.02 -13.58
N ALA A 314 27.43 17.58 -13.65
CA ALA A 314 27.91 16.43 -12.85
C ALA A 314 27.83 16.70 -11.34
N ARG A 315 28.09 17.93 -10.91
CA ARG A 315 27.87 18.40 -9.53
C ARG A 315 26.46 18.93 -9.37
N ARG A 316 25.68 18.28 -8.48
CA ARG A 316 24.30 18.65 -8.19
C ARG A 316 24.22 19.59 -6.96
N ASP A 317 25.01 20.66 -6.96
CA ASP A 317 24.90 21.68 -5.92
C ASP A 317 23.62 22.52 -6.11
N ARG A 318 23.17 23.21 -5.05
CA ARG A 318 22.06 24.16 -5.16
C ARG A 318 22.35 25.19 -6.25
N GLY A 319 21.55 25.17 -7.32
CA GLY A 319 21.73 26.06 -8.47
C GLY A 319 22.40 25.38 -9.69
N ALA A 320 22.74 24.10 -9.62
CA ALA A 320 23.24 23.34 -10.79
C ALA A 320 22.26 23.42 -11.97
N SER A 321 22.80 23.62 -13.17
CA SER A 321 21.99 23.65 -14.38
C SER A 321 21.62 22.22 -14.82
N TRP A 322 20.33 22.02 -15.09
CA TRP A 322 19.84 20.75 -15.62
C TRP A 322 18.66 20.97 -16.56
N LYS A 323 18.52 20.16 -17.57
CA LYS A 323 17.36 20.08 -18.46
C LYS A 323 16.64 18.74 -18.32
N ALA A 324 17.42 17.68 -18.08
CA ALA A 324 16.96 16.33 -17.87
C ALA A 324 17.78 15.66 -16.77
N SER A 325 17.19 14.79 -15.96
CA SER A 325 17.85 13.97 -14.95
C SER A 325 17.11 12.66 -14.78
N PHE A 326 17.84 11.56 -14.71
CA PHE A 326 17.28 10.29 -14.28
C PHE A 326 17.27 10.23 -12.76
N LEU A 327 16.12 9.80 -12.19
CA LEU A 327 15.98 9.38 -10.80
C LEU A 327 15.93 7.85 -10.76
N SER A 328 16.93 7.24 -10.16
CA SER A 328 17.00 5.78 -10.05
C SER A 328 16.21 5.29 -8.84
N SER A 329 15.42 4.25 -9.08
CA SER A 329 14.66 3.46 -8.10
C SER A 329 15.09 2.00 -8.23
N ALA A 330 16.37 1.76 -7.92
CA ALA A 330 17.02 0.44 -8.00
C ALA A 330 16.97 -0.19 -9.41
N GLY A 331 16.12 -1.19 -9.66
CA GLY A 331 15.97 -1.86 -10.98
C GLY A 331 15.28 -1.02 -12.05
N SER A 332 14.89 0.21 -11.76
CA SER A 332 14.34 1.15 -12.74
C SER A 332 14.89 2.56 -12.55
N THR A 333 14.74 3.40 -13.57
CA THR A 333 15.11 4.81 -13.49
C THR A 333 14.17 5.65 -14.37
N PHE A 334 13.79 6.81 -13.88
CA PHE A 334 12.72 7.66 -14.42
C PHE A 334 13.30 8.97 -14.92
N LEU A 335 13.00 9.35 -16.18
CA LEU A 335 13.46 10.60 -16.73
C LEU A 335 12.59 11.76 -16.23
N HIS A 336 13.21 12.66 -15.48
CA HIS A 336 12.64 13.94 -15.12
C HIS A 336 13.14 15.05 -16.03
N LEU A 337 12.24 15.93 -16.45
CA LEU A 337 12.53 17.11 -17.26
C LEU A 337 12.32 18.37 -16.44
N ARG A 338 13.16 19.36 -16.59
CA ARG A 338 13.00 20.66 -15.92
C ARG A 338 11.71 21.39 -16.37
N ASP A 339 11.40 21.33 -17.66
CA ASP A 339 10.07 21.65 -18.21
C ASP A 339 9.44 20.32 -18.62
N PRO A 340 8.39 19.85 -17.95
CA PRO A 340 7.74 18.57 -18.29
C PRO A 340 7.19 18.53 -19.73
N ARG A 341 7.04 19.68 -20.39
CA ARG A 341 6.55 19.80 -21.78
C ARG A 341 7.67 19.79 -22.82
N ASP A 342 8.93 19.76 -22.41
CA ASP A 342 10.09 19.78 -23.35
C ASP A 342 10.28 18.41 -24.03
N ARG A 343 9.43 18.14 -25.01
CA ARG A 343 9.50 16.91 -25.82
C ARG A 343 10.81 16.82 -26.59
N ALA A 344 11.39 17.96 -27.02
CA ALA A 344 12.63 17.95 -27.78
C ALA A 344 13.82 17.41 -26.96
N THR A 345 13.88 17.77 -25.67
CA THR A 345 14.87 17.22 -24.72
C THR A 345 14.59 15.73 -24.47
N ALA A 346 13.34 15.30 -24.28
CA ALA A 346 12.99 13.87 -24.12
C ALA A 346 13.44 13.05 -25.36
N ASP A 347 13.15 13.52 -26.56
CA ASP A 347 13.54 12.85 -27.82
C ASP A 347 15.06 12.82 -27.98
N ARG A 348 15.76 13.87 -27.53
CA ARG A 348 17.23 13.86 -27.52
C ARG A 348 17.78 12.79 -26.58
N VAL A 349 17.23 12.64 -25.40
CA VAL A 349 17.63 11.59 -24.45
C VAL A 349 17.35 10.20 -25.02
N ARG A 350 16.21 9.98 -25.70
CA ARG A 350 15.93 8.71 -26.40
C ARG A 350 16.98 8.39 -27.46
N ARG A 351 17.42 9.37 -28.23
CA ARG A 351 18.52 9.18 -29.22
C ARG A 351 19.83 8.80 -28.54
N LEU A 352 20.21 9.49 -27.46
CA LEU A 352 21.42 9.15 -26.70
C LEU A 352 21.40 7.70 -26.19
N ILE A 353 20.23 7.21 -25.74
CA ILE A 353 20.05 5.82 -25.31
C ILE A 353 20.19 4.87 -26.51
N ALA A 354 19.56 5.18 -27.65
CA ALA A 354 19.59 4.36 -28.85
C ALA A 354 20.98 4.31 -29.52
N GLU A 355 21.83 5.31 -29.30
CA GLU A 355 23.21 5.38 -29.80
C GLU A 355 24.21 4.58 -28.95
N GLN A 356 23.79 4.07 -27.78
CA GLN A 356 24.66 3.25 -26.92
C GLN A 356 25.04 1.93 -27.61
N PRO A 357 26.23 1.38 -27.31
CA PRO A 357 26.63 0.08 -27.85
C PRO A 357 25.59 -1.01 -27.56
N PRO A 358 25.38 -2.01 -28.43
CA PRO A 358 24.44 -3.11 -28.18
C PRO A 358 24.69 -3.87 -26.89
N SER A 359 25.95 -3.91 -26.41
CA SER A 359 26.30 -4.50 -25.10
C SER A 359 25.72 -3.72 -23.90
N VAL A 360 25.46 -2.43 -24.07
CA VAL A 360 24.81 -1.59 -23.05
C VAL A 360 23.29 -1.65 -23.22
N GLN A 361 22.78 -1.52 -24.44
CA GLN A 361 21.34 -1.52 -24.72
C GLN A 361 20.62 -2.79 -24.22
N ARG A 362 21.28 -3.96 -24.24
CA ARG A 362 20.71 -5.22 -23.73
C ARG A 362 20.53 -5.28 -22.21
N LEU A 363 21.10 -4.32 -21.45
CA LEU A 363 21.04 -4.29 -19.99
C LEU A 363 19.74 -3.67 -19.46
N PHE A 364 18.92 -3.09 -20.34
CA PHE A 364 17.65 -2.47 -19.97
C PHE A 364 16.74 -2.35 -21.19
N ARG A 365 15.48 -2.01 -20.95
CA ARG A 365 14.53 -1.55 -21.96
C ARG A 365 13.93 -0.21 -21.60
N VAL A 366 13.42 0.50 -22.58
CA VAL A 366 12.60 1.70 -22.37
C VAL A 366 11.18 1.27 -22.04
N VAL A 367 10.59 1.91 -21.04
CA VAL A 367 9.17 1.83 -20.66
C VAL A 367 8.53 3.13 -21.10
N ASP A 368 7.72 3.07 -22.14
CA ASP A 368 7.10 4.23 -22.74
C ASP A 368 5.92 4.75 -21.91
N ARG A 369 5.41 5.96 -22.25
CA ARG A 369 4.32 6.58 -21.51
C ARG A 369 3.07 5.70 -21.43
N ASP A 370 2.71 5.03 -22.53
CA ASP A 370 1.54 4.14 -22.58
C ASP A 370 1.68 2.96 -21.61
N GLU A 371 2.89 2.37 -21.51
CA GLU A 371 3.17 1.30 -20.53
C GLU A 371 3.16 1.84 -19.11
N LEU A 372 3.71 3.05 -18.87
CA LEU A 372 3.68 3.70 -17.57
C LEU A 372 2.25 4.01 -17.12
N ASP A 373 1.40 4.47 -18.05
CA ASP A 373 -0.01 4.72 -17.80
C ASP A 373 -0.77 3.44 -17.47
N ALA A 374 -0.48 2.35 -18.20
CA ALA A 374 -1.14 1.05 -18.00
C ALA A 374 -0.85 0.44 -16.62
N VAL A 375 0.30 0.75 -16.01
CA VAL A 375 0.65 0.29 -14.65
C VAL A 375 0.48 1.37 -13.58
N GLY A 376 -0.14 2.51 -13.92
CA GLY A 376 -0.39 3.61 -12.99
C GLY A 376 0.88 4.17 -12.34
N ALA A 377 1.98 4.25 -13.08
CA ALA A 377 3.23 4.85 -12.62
C ALA A 377 3.17 6.39 -12.63
N ASN A 378 4.25 7.05 -12.18
CA ASN A 378 4.34 8.51 -12.13
C ASN A 378 3.92 9.18 -13.45
N PRO A 379 2.85 10.00 -13.47
CA PRO A 379 2.35 10.63 -14.70
C PRO A 379 3.22 11.77 -15.22
N GLU A 380 4.17 12.28 -14.43
CA GLU A 380 4.96 13.47 -14.75
C GLU A 380 6.19 13.15 -15.61
N VAL A 381 6.58 11.87 -15.74
CA VAL A 381 7.77 11.46 -16.48
C VAL A 381 7.43 11.01 -17.90
N PRO A 382 8.20 11.39 -18.94
CA PRO A 382 7.91 11.02 -20.32
C PRO A 382 8.17 9.55 -20.62
N PHE A 383 9.13 8.93 -19.92
CA PHE A 383 9.45 7.50 -19.99
C PHE A 383 10.37 7.08 -18.84
N ALA A 384 10.54 5.79 -18.66
CA ALA A 384 11.46 5.20 -17.71
C ALA A 384 12.36 4.16 -18.42
N LEU A 385 13.39 3.69 -17.73
CA LEU A 385 14.13 2.49 -18.08
C LEU A 385 13.87 1.44 -17.00
N THR A 386 13.66 0.19 -17.41
CA THR A 386 13.67 -0.97 -16.53
C THR A 386 14.82 -1.88 -16.89
N ALA A 387 15.55 -2.35 -15.89
CA ALA A 387 16.76 -3.13 -16.11
C ALA A 387 16.47 -4.60 -16.44
N ALA A 388 17.41 -5.27 -17.10
CA ALA A 388 17.46 -6.72 -17.19
C ALA A 388 17.78 -7.33 -15.81
N LEU A 389 17.45 -8.60 -15.59
CA LEU A 389 17.75 -9.30 -14.34
C LEU A 389 19.23 -9.19 -13.97
N GLY A 390 19.51 -8.84 -12.71
CA GLY A 390 20.86 -8.69 -12.19
C GLY A 390 21.50 -7.33 -12.46
N VAL A 391 20.77 -6.40 -13.07
CA VAL A 391 21.22 -5.04 -13.37
C VAL A 391 20.47 -4.05 -12.50
N THR A 392 21.15 -3.02 -11.99
CA THR A 392 20.55 -1.90 -11.25
C THR A 392 20.98 -0.57 -11.87
N PHE A 393 20.26 0.51 -11.52
CA PHE A 393 20.62 1.86 -11.93
C PHE A 393 21.22 2.67 -10.78
N SER A 394 22.01 3.67 -11.13
CA SER A 394 22.60 4.64 -10.20
C SER A 394 22.35 6.08 -10.67
N ASP A 395 22.11 6.97 -9.72
CA ASP A 395 21.95 8.42 -9.99
C ASP A 395 23.26 9.15 -10.29
N ARG A 396 24.38 8.46 -10.26
CA ARG A 396 25.71 9.05 -10.46
C ARG A 396 25.80 9.67 -11.86
N GLY A 397 26.32 10.89 -11.94
CA GLY A 397 26.53 11.62 -13.19
C GLY A 397 28.01 11.69 -13.62
N ASP A 398 28.91 11.00 -12.94
CA ASP A 398 30.36 10.98 -13.21
C ASP A 398 30.89 9.54 -13.24
N GLY A 399 32.14 9.38 -13.75
CA GLY A 399 32.80 8.09 -13.89
C GLY A 399 32.27 7.25 -15.06
N GLU A 400 32.48 5.94 -14.99
CA GLU A 400 32.04 4.99 -16.01
C GLU A 400 30.53 4.75 -15.99
N VAL A 401 29.92 4.59 -17.16
CA VAL A 401 28.50 4.26 -17.32
C VAL A 401 28.17 2.90 -16.69
N LEU A 402 29.07 1.93 -16.82
CA LEU A 402 28.92 0.59 -16.28
C LEU A 402 29.84 0.39 -15.08
N GLY A 403 29.35 -0.31 -14.07
CA GLY A 403 30.11 -0.70 -12.90
C GLY A 403 29.69 -2.07 -12.38
N PRO A 404 30.50 -2.69 -11.52
CA PRO A 404 30.09 -3.90 -10.81
C PRO A 404 29.01 -3.57 -9.77
N ALA A 405 28.15 -4.56 -9.51
CA ALA A 405 27.20 -4.56 -8.40
C ALA A 405 27.24 -5.90 -7.67
N SER A 406 26.77 -5.92 -6.42
CA SER A 406 26.67 -7.12 -5.59
C SER A 406 25.48 -6.98 -4.63
N GLY A 407 25.15 -8.06 -3.94
CA GLY A 407 23.96 -8.13 -3.11
C GLY A 407 22.71 -8.35 -3.95
N GLY A 408 21.58 -7.81 -3.52
CA GLY A 408 20.31 -7.90 -4.24
C GLY A 408 19.62 -6.57 -4.38
N THR A 409 18.58 -6.53 -5.22
CA THR A 409 17.75 -5.36 -5.40
C THR A 409 16.35 -5.71 -5.92
N HIS A 410 15.50 -4.71 -5.97
CA HIS A 410 14.12 -4.73 -6.47
C HIS A 410 13.88 -3.52 -7.40
N GLY A 411 12.65 -3.00 -7.55
CA GLY A 411 12.38 -1.77 -8.30
C GLY A 411 12.18 -1.97 -9.80
N TYR A 412 12.09 -3.22 -10.28
CA TYR A 412 11.90 -3.55 -11.69
C TYR A 412 10.45 -3.36 -12.14
N PHE A 413 10.23 -3.41 -13.45
CA PHE A 413 8.89 -3.41 -14.00
C PHE A 413 8.16 -4.71 -13.59
N PRO A 414 6.99 -4.60 -12.91
CA PRO A 414 6.41 -5.73 -12.17
C PRO A 414 5.89 -6.87 -13.03
N HIS A 415 5.75 -6.67 -14.35
CA HIS A 415 5.32 -7.70 -15.30
C HIS A 415 6.46 -8.41 -16.00
N ASP A 416 7.71 -7.92 -15.88
CA ASP A 416 8.83 -8.49 -16.62
C ASP A 416 9.36 -9.79 -15.97
N PHE A 417 9.30 -9.88 -14.63
CA PHE A 417 9.96 -10.98 -13.90
C PHE A 417 9.13 -11.48 -12.72
N PRO A 418 8.86 -12.81 -12.62
CA PRO A 418 8.21 -13.40 -11.46
C PRO A 418 8.98 -13.16 -10.14
N GLN A 419 10.31 -13.01 -10.21
CA GLN A 419 11.16 -12.78 -9.03
C GLN A 419 10.85 -11.47 -8.29
N ILE A 420 10.14 -10.54 -8.95
CA ILE A 420 9.74 -9.25 -8.36
C ILE A 420 8.36 -9.34 -7.69
N GLN A 421 7.65 -10.44 -7.85
CA GLN A 421 6.41 -10.66 -7.11
C GLN A 421 6.71 -10.81 -5.62
N THR A 422 5.84 -10.24 -4.83
CA THR A 422 5.79 -10.42 -3.37
C THR A 422 4.79 -11.49 -2.99
N GLY A 423 4.66 -11.78 -1.68
CA GLY A 423 3.76 -12.80 -1.17
C GLY A 423 2.46 -12.23 -0.60
N PHE A 424 1.47 -13.11 -0.47
CA PHE A 424 0.24 -12.84 0.26
C PHE A 424 -0.25 -14.11 0.96
N VAL A 425 -0.50 -14.00 2.26
CA VAL A 425 -1.12 -15.03 3.11
C VAL A 425 -2.20 -14.39 3.96
N GLY A 426 -3.42 -14.95 3.92
CA GLY A 426 -4.56 -14.57 4.76
C GLY A 426 -4.92 -15.73 5.70
N TRP A 427 -5.16 -15.44 6.99
CA TRP A 427 -5.47 -16.47 8.00
C TRP A 427 -6.42 -15.92 9.07
N GLY A 428 -7.17 -16.80 9.74
CA GLY A 428 -8.10 -16.46 10.80
C GLY A 428 -9.48 -16.08 10.29
N ALA A 429 -10.18 -15.20 11.00
CA ALA A 429 -11.57 -14.86 10.74
C ALA A 429 -11.79 -14.36 9.30
N GLY A 430 -12.82 -14.85 8.66
CA GLY A 430 -13.23 -14.46 7.31
C GLY A 430 -12.50 -15.13 6.16
N PHE A 431 -11.31 -15.71 6.35
CA PHE A 431 -10.60 -16.41 5.30
C PHE A 431 -11.09 -17.84 5.09
N ARG A 432 -11.09 -18.28 3.82
CA ARG A 432 -11.46 -19.65 3.45
C ARG A 432 -10.25 -20.59 3.61
N PRO A 433 -10.32 -21.63 4.46
CA PRO A 433 -9.24 -22.59 4.63
C PRO A 433 -8.81 -23.26 3.31
N GLY A 434 -7.51 -23.28 3.03
CA GLY A 434 -6.91 -23.90 1.86
C GLY A 434 -7.13 -23.15 0.54
N ALA A 435 -7.73 -21.96 0.57
CA ALA A 435 -7.96 -21.17 -0.64
C ALA A 435 -6.63 -20.70 -1.27
N THR A 436 -6.59 -20.70 -2.60
CA THR A 436 -5.42 -20.25 -3.35
C THR A 436 -5.85 -19.47 -4.58
N VAL A 437 -5.24 -18.30 -4.80
CA VAL A 437 -5.29 -17.55 -6.06
C VAL A 437 -3.92 -17.58 -6.73
N HIS A 438 -3.89 -17.58 -8.06
CA HIS A 438 -2.63 -17.68 -8.80
C HIS A 438 -1.79 -16.39 -8.60
N VAL A 439 -2.34 -15.23 -9.01
CA VAL A 439 -1.69 -13.93 -8.85
C VAL A 439 -2.74 -12.87 -8.53
N MET A 440 -2.44 -12.00 -7.57
CA MET A 440 -3.20 -10.80 -7.26
C MET A 440 -2.32 -9.55 -7.37
N GLY A 441 -2.89 -8.36 -7.30
CA GLY A 441 -2.13 -7.12 -7.20
C GLY A 441 -2.03 -6.65 -5.74
N LEU A 442 -1.04 -5.81 -5.41
CA LEU A 442 -1.00 -5.14 -4.11
C LEU A 442 -2.19 -4.21 -3.91
N GLU A 443 -2.70 -3.62 -5.00
CA GLU A 443 -3.91 -2.80 -5.03
C GLU A 443 -5.17 -3.55 -4.59
N ASP A 444 -5.17 -4.89 -4.66
CA ASP A 444 -6.30 -5.74 -4.31
C ASP A 444 -6.42 -5.99 -2.79
N ILE A 445 -5.38 -5.67 -2.00
CA ILE A 445 -5.35 -5.92 -0.55
C ILE A 445 -6.32 -4.97 0.18
N ALA A 446 -6.32 -3.67 -0.14
CA ALA A 446 -7.21 -2.72 0.53
C ALA A 446 -8.70 -3.08 0.39
N PRO A 447 -9.23 -3.36 -0.82
CA PRO A 447 -10.62 -3.77 -0.96
C PRO A 447 -10.94 -5.13 -0.31
N LEU A 448 -9.95 -6.05 -0.24
CA LEU A 448 -10.10 -7.32 0.50
C LEU A 448 -10.25 -7.06 2.01
N VAL A 449 -9.39 -6.23 2.59
CA VAL A 449 -9.46 -5.81 4.01
C VAL A 449 -10.78 -5.09 4.30
N ALA A 450 -11.20 -4.20 3.40
CA ALA A 450 -12.47 -3.48 3.54
C ALA A 450 -13.68 -4.43 3.57
N ARG A 451 -13.69 -5.49 2.74
CA ARG A 451 -14.74 -6.53 2.78
C ARG A 451 -14.74 -7.33 4.07
N ILE A 452 -13.54 -7.67 4.61
CA ILE A 452 -13.42 -8.42 5.86
C ILE A 452 -14.00 -7.62 7.04
N LEU A 453 -13.70 -6.32 7.10
CA LEU A 453 -14.10 -5.42 8.17
C LEU A 453 -15.46 -4.71 7.90
N ASP A 454 -16.15 -5.01 6.80
CA ASP A 454 -17.40 -4.34 6.36
C ASP A 454 -17.28 -2.81 6.32
N LEU A 455 -16.19 -2.30 5.73
CA LEU A 455 -15.93 -0.87 5.64
C LEU A 455 -16.59 -0.24 4.40
N PRO A 456 -17.16 0.98 4.50
CA PRO A 456 -17.62 1.77 3.36
C PRO A 456 -16.41 2.37 2.63
N PHE A 457 -15.60 1.52 2.00
CA PHE A 457 -14.37 1.87 1.32
C PHE A 457 -14.44 1.47 -0.16
N SER A 458 -13.94 2.32 -1.04
CA SER A 458 -13.85 2.06 -2.48
C SER A 458 -12.41 2.23 -2.95
N ALA A 459 -11.77 1.13 -3.28
CA ALA A 459 -10.43 1.14 -3.87
C ALA A 459 -10.49 1.75 -5.28
N PRO A 460 -9.61 2.71 -5.61
CA PRO A 460 -9.62 3.34 -6.93
C PRO A 460 -9.20 2.42 -8.08
N ASP A 461 -8.32 1.45 -7.84
CA ASP A 461 -7.76 0.57 -8.87
C ASP A 461 -7.87 -0.92 -8.51
N GLY A 462 -7.92 -1.26 -7.21
CA GLY A 462 -7.96 -2.64 -6.73
C GLY A 462 -9.36 -3.25 -6.70
N VAL A 463 -9.40 -4.58 -6.79
CA VAL A 463 -10.61 -5.40 -6.66
C VAL A 463 -10.31 -6.58 -5.75
N ALA A 464 -11.12 -6.79 -4.70
CA ALA A 464 -10.93 -7.94 -3.82
C ALA A 464 -10.97 -9.25 -4.61
N PRO A 465 -9.91 -10.09 -4.54
CA PRO A 465 -9.87 -11.35 -5.26
C PRO A 465 -10.99 -12.29 -4.79
N LEU A 466 -11.68 -12.91 -5.74
CA LEU A 466 -12.71 -13.91 -5.44
C LEU A 466 -12.08 -15.22 -4.97
N GLY A 467 -12.77 -15.90 -4.08
CA GLY A 467 -12.40 -17.25 -3.62
C GLY A 467 -11.50 -17.28 -2.39
N LEU A 468 -11.03 -16.14 -1.86
CA LEU A 468 -10.22 -16.08 -0.65
C LEU A 468 -11.05 -16.04 0.64
N LEU A 469 -12.30 -15.60 0.58
CA LEU A 469 -13.15 -15.42 1.76
C LEU A 469 -14.14 -16.59 1.93
N ALA A 470 -14.51 -16.87 3.18
CA ALA A 470 -15.38 -18.00 3.54
C ALA A 470 -16.83 -17.84 3.03
N THR A 471 -17.26 -16.63 2.73
CA THR A 471 -18.62 -16.29 2.29
C THR A 471 -18.79 -16.26 0.76
N GLU A 472 -17.80 -16.66 -0.01
CA GLU A 472 -17.81 -16.66 -1.49
C GLU A 472 -18.07 -18.03 -2.11
#